data_4ab96f65500f73255513e88dcf55047d
#
_entry.id   4ab96f65500f73255513e88dcf55047d
#
_cell.length_a   1.000
_cell.length_b   1.000
_cell.length_c   1.000
_cell.angle_alpha   90.00
_cell.angle_beta   90.00
_cell.angle_gamma   90.00
#
_symmetry.space_group_name_H-M   'P 1'
#
loop_
_entity.id
_entity.type
_entity.pdbx_description
1 polymer ?
#
loop_
_entity_poly.entity_id
_entity_poly.type
_entity_poly.pdbx_seq_one_letter_code
_entity_poly.pdbx_strand_id
1 'polypeptide(L)'
;MGVSERKFGVLQTGETVKIFHLENKSGAYAEVTDFGAILVKVCVPDKDGTLTDVVLGYDDLASYEVNGCFFGSTIGRNGNRIGGAKFSVNGKEVVLAQNENDNNLHSGPDGFEKKLWKVAEISDDKNSVIFNRISPDGENGFPGEFDVSVKYEFTEDNELRIHYQGICDEPSIREILNDFGIPADHIV
;
A
#
# COMPACT_ATOMS: atom_id res chain seq x y z
N MET A 1 -4.78 -24.11 6.43
CA MET A 1 -5.12 -22.80 6.96
C MET A 1 -3.82 -22.11 7.25
N GLY A 2 -3.71 -20.87 6.86
CA GLY A 2 -2.49 -20.10 6.89
C GLY A 2 -2.31 -19.33 5.59
N VAL A 3 -1.12 -18.79 5.39
CA VAL A 3 -0.80 -18.00 4.20
C VAL A 3 -0.27 -18.92 3.11
N SER A 4 -0.87 -18.88 1.94
CA SER A 4 -0.32 -19.51 0.75
C SER A 4 0.06 -18.46 -0.29
N GLU A 5 1.08 -18.76 -1.10
CA GLU A 5 1.50 -17.87 -2.17
C GLU A 5 1.41 -18.55 -3.54
N ARG A 6 1.12 -17.76 -4.56
CA ARG A 6 1.18 -18.20 -5.96
C ARG A 6 1.69 -17.06 -6.85
N LYS A 7 2.16 -17.43 -8.04
CA LYS A 7 2.48 -16.44 -9.08
C LYS A 7 1.21 -15.69 -9.47
N PHE A 8 1.24 -14.36 -9.43
CA PHE A 8 0.19 -13.49 -9.94
C PHE A 8 0.43 -13.08 -11.39
N GLY A 9 1.69 -12.79 -11.72
CA GLY A 9 2.09 -12.42 -13.07
C GLY A 9 3.58 -12.17 -13.19
N VAL A 10 3.96 -11.55 -14.30
CA VAL A 10 5.33 -11.07 -14.56
C VAL A 10 5.20 -9.65 -15.08
N LEU A 11 5.92 -8.70 -14.48
CA LEU A 11 6.00 -7.32 -14.92
C LEU A 11 6.69 -7.23 -16.29
N GLN A 12 6.49 -6.14 -17.00
CA GLN A 12 7.20 -5.87 -18.25
C GLN A 12 8.74 -5.82 -18.08
N THR A 13 9.20 -5.54 -16.87
CA THR A 13 10.61 -5.58 -16.46
C THR A 13 11.18 -6.99 -16.30
N GLY A 14 10.31 -8.03 -16.31
CA GLY A 14 10.68 -9.44 -16.15
C GLY A 14 10.59 -9.97 -14.72
N GLU A 15 10.26 -9.14 -13.74
CA GLU A 15 10.13 -9.53 -12.35
C GLU A 15 8.83 -10.30 -12.11
N THR A 16 8.90 -11.38 -11.34
CA THR A 16 7.72 -12.16 -10.96
C THR A 16 7.02 -11.50 -9.78
N VAL A 17 5.72 -11.28 -9.94
CA VAL A 17 4.82 -10.79 -8.90
C VAL A 17 4.07 -11.97 -8.29
N LYS A 18 3.95 -11.96 -6.97
CA LYS A 18 3.23 -12.97 -6.18
C LYS A 18 1.94 -12.39 -5.61
N ILE A 19 0.98 -13.28 -5.38
CA ILE A 19 -0.22 -13.00 -4.60
C ILE A 19 -0.25 -13.95 -3.41
N PHE A 20 -0.64 -13.43 -2.26
CA PHE A 20 -0.70 -14.09 -0.97
C PHE A 20 -2.17 -14.24 -0.57
N HIS A 21 -2.57 -15.46 -0.30
CA HIS A 21 -3.93 -15.82 0.08
C HIS A 21 -3.94 -16.11 1.58
N LEU A 22 -4.68 -15.31 2.33
CA LEU A 22 -4.82 -15.37 3.78
C LEU A 22 -6.21 -15.92 4.10
N GLU A 23 -6.30 -17.22 4.41
CA GLU A 23 -7.57 -17.90 4.63
C GLU A 23 -7.76 -18.29 6.11
N ASN A 24 -8.92 -17.99 6.67
CA ASN A 24 -9.29 -18.42 8.02
C ASN A 24 -10.04 -19.77 8.03
N LYS A 25 -10.37 -20.28 9.21
CA LYS A 25 -11.03 -21.60 9.38
C LYS A 25 -12.43 -21.67 8.79
N SER A 26 -13.10 -20.56 8.59
CA SER A 26 -14.42 -20.52 7.98
C SER A 26 -14.37 -20.57 6.44
N GLY A 27 -13.18 -20.49 5.85
CA GLY A 27 -12.96 -20.40 4.42
C GLY A 27 -13.09 -18.98 3.87
N ALA A 28 -13.31 -17.98 4.71
CA ALA A 28 -13.23 -16.59 4.34
C ALA A 28 -11.76 -16.19 4.17
N TYR A 29 -11.44 -15.27 3.24
CA TYR A 29 -10.07 -14.95 2.92
C TYR A 29 -9.86 -13.53 2.41
N ALA A 30 -8.61 -13.07 2.49
CA ALA A 30 -8.11 -11.91 1.76
C ALA A 30 -6.97 -12.31 0.81
N GLU A 31 -6.85 -11.63 -0.30
CA GLU A 31 -5.71 -11.75 -1.22
C GLU A 31 -4.99 -10.41 -1.33
N VAL A 32 -3.67 -10.44 -1.18
CA VAL A 32 -2.79 -9.28 -1.29
C VAL A 32 -1.59 -9.61 -2.17
N THR A 33 -1.03 -8.62 -2.88
CA THR A 33 0.12 -8.84 -3.78
C THR A 33 1.33 -8.02 -3.35
N ASP A 34 2.54 -8.51 -3.63
CA ASP A 34 3.80 -7.79 -3.43
C ASP A 34 4.02 -6.64 -4.44
N PHE A 35 3.23 -6.56 -5.50
CA PHE A 35 3.19 -5.39 -6.36
C PHE A 35 2.30 -4.31 -5.73
N GLY A 36 2.89 -3.17 -5.36
CA GLY A 36 2.21 -2.06 -4.72
C GLY A 36 1.67 -2.35 -3.31
N ALA A 37 2.00 -3.52 -2.73
CA ALA A 37 1.37 -4.04 -1.53
C ALA A 37 -0.17 -3.91 -1.61
N ILE A 38 -0.75 -4.32 -2.74
CA ILE A 38 -2.16 -4.08 -3.08
C ILE A 38 -3.06 -5.14 -2.44
N LEU A 39 -4.17 -4.70 -1.84
CA LEU A 39 -5.30 -5.55 -1.48
C LEU A 39 -6.10 -5.88 -2.74
N VAL A 40 -6.14 -7.16 -3.11
CA VAL A 40 -6.76 -7.63 -4.36
C VAL A 40 -8.19 -8.10 -4.13
N LYS A 41 -8.42 -8.89 -3.07
CA LYS A 41 -9.74 -9.46 -2.73
C LYS A 41 -9.96 -9.53 -1.23
N VAL A 42 -11.22 -9.43 -0.83
CA VAL A 42 -11.73 -9.82 0.48
C VAL A 42 -13.02 -10.59 0.27
N CYS A 43 -12.96 -11.90 0.47
CA CYS A 43 -14.10 -12.77 0.31
C CYS A 43 -14.62 -13.21 1.69
N VAL A 44 -15.82 -12.77 2.01
CA VAL A 44 -16.51 -13.07 3.27
C VAL A 44 -17.91 -13.62 2.99
N PRO A 45 -18.50 -14.42 3.89
CA PRO A 45 -19.86 -14.91 3.69
C PRO A 45 -20.87 -13.77 3.72
N ASP A 46 -21.77 -13.76 2.76
CA ASP A 46 -22.96 -12.91 2.76
C ASP A 46 -24.03 -13.42 3.75
N LYS A 47 -25.20 -12.79 3.75
CA LYS A 47 -26.32 -13.18 4.63
C LYS A 47 -26.84 -14.61 4.41
N ASP A 48 -26.54 -15.22 3.27
CA ASP A 48 -26.95 -16.57 2.89
C ASP A 48 -25.79 -17.58 3.03
N GLY A 49 -24.62 -17.12 3.53
CA GLY A 49 -23.42 -17.91 3.72
C GLY A 49 -22.57 -18.10 2.47
N THR A 50 -22.89 -17.41 1.38
CA THR A 50 -22.11 -17.47 0.14
C THR A 50 -20.90 -16.52 0.21
N LEU A 51 -19.70 -17.05 -0.03
CA LEU A 51 -18.49 -16.22 -0.10
C LEU A 51 -18.59 -15.24 -1.27
N THR A 52 -18.50 -13.97 -0.93
CA THR A 52 -18.62 -12.86 -1.89
C THR A 52 -17.44 -11.91 -1.72
N ASP A 53 -16.80 -11.52 -2.82
CA ASP A 53 -15.77 -10.48 -2.81
C ASP A 53 -16.44 -9.12 -2.55
N VAL A 54 -15.98 -8.42 -1.53
CA VAL A 54 -16.57 -7.16 -1.07
C VAL A 54 -15.70 -5.94 -1.37
N VAL A 55 -14.60 -6.10 -2.12
CA VAL A 55 -13.73 -5.00 -2.52
C VAL A 55 -13.68 -4.87 -4.05
N LEU A 56 -13.38 -3.65 -4.51
CA LEU A 56 -13.14 -3.42 -5.93
C LEU A 56 -11.69 -3.74 -6.26
N GLY A 57 -11.48 -4.47 -7.34
CA GLY A 57 -10.17 -4.88 -7.81
C GLY A 57 -10.18 -5.41 -9.23
N TYR A 58 -9.06 -5.96 -9.64
CA TYR A 58 -8.87 -6.62 -10.93
C TYR A 58 -8.42 -8.06 -10.73
N ASP A 59 -8.66 -8.91 -11.73
CA ASP A 59 -8.28 -10.33 -11.66
C ASP A 59 -6.85 -10.62 -12.15
N ASP A 60 -6.19 -9.65 -12.74
CA ASP A 60 -4.87 -9.82 -13.38
C ASP A 60 -3.91 -8.68 -13.09
N LEU A 61 -2.61 -8.99 -13.16
CA LEU A 61 -1.52 -8.04 -12.90
C LEU A 61 -1.49 -6.89 -13.90
N ALA A 62 -1.76 -7.13 -15.18
CA ALA A 62 -1.67 -6.11 -16.23
C ALA A 62 -2.65 -4.95 -15.97
N SER A 63 -3.84 -5.27 -15.45
CA SER A 63 -4.82 -4.28 -15.03
C SER A 63 -4.32 -3.46 -13.82
N TYR A 64 -3.58 -4.08 -12.88
CA TYR A 64 -2.96 -3.38 -11.76
C TYR A 64 -1.75 -2.53 -12.18
N GLU A 65 -1.01 -2.91 -13.22
CA GLU A 65 0.06 -2.05 -13.77
C GLU A 65 -0.51 -0.70 -14.27
N VAL A 66 -1.76 -0.68 -14.74
CA VAL A 66 -2.48 0.55 -15.13
C VAL A 66 -3.15 1.20 -13.92
N ASN A 67 -4.02 0.49 -13.24
CA ASN A 67 -4.79 0.83 -12.01
C ASN A 67 -5.09 2.34 -11.83
N GLY A 68 -5.72 2.96 -12.81
CA GLY A 68 -6.02 4.40 -12.77
C GLY A 68 -6.99 4.85 -11.67
N CYS A 69 -7.67 3.88 -11.01
CA CYS A 69 -8.56 4.11 -9.87
C CYS A 69 -7.91 3.84 -8.53
N PHE A 70 -6.65 3.40 -8.49
CA PHE A 70 -5.90 3.05 -7.29
C PHE A 70 -6.59 1.98 -6.41
N PHE A 71 -7.35 1.06 -7.00
CA PHE A 71 -8.05 0.01 -6.26
C PHE A 71 -7.08 -0.80 -5.39
N GLY A 72 -7.38 -0.89 -4.08
CA GLY A 72 -6.62 -1.63 -3.09
C GLY A 72 -5.18 -1.17 -2.85
N SER A 73 -4.74 -0.08 -3.46
CA SER A 73 -3.34 0.37 -3.47
C SER A 73 -2.86 0.87 -2.12
N THR A 74 -1.63 0.51 -1.75
CA THR A 74 -0.88 1.21 -0.71
C THR A 74 -0.32 2.49 -1.29
N ILE A 75 -0.89 3.62 -0.86
CA ILE A 75 -0.50 4.95 -1.34
C ILE A 75 0.63 5.52 -0.48
N GLY A 76 1.62 6.12 -1.12
CA GLY A 76 2.73 6.77 -0.43
C GLY A 76 3.73 7.46 -1.37
N ARG A 77 4.55 8.39 -0.81
CA ARG A 77 4.65 8.71 0.65
C ARG A 77 3.44 9.47 1.18
N ASN A 78 2.81 10.33 0.38
CA ASN A 78 1.66 11.13 0.76
C ASN A 78 0.41 10.68 -0.01
N GLY A 79 -0.69 10.54 0.71
CA GLY A 79 -2.00 10.29 0.10
C GLY A 79 -2.70 11.59 -0.28
N ASN A 80 -3.60 11.51 -1.27
CA ASN A 80 -4.37 12.63 -1.79
C ASN A 80 -3.49 13.75 -2.41
N ARG A 81 -3.93 15.00 -2.40
CA ARG A 81 -3.33 16.12 -3.15
C ARG A 81 -2.43 16.99 -2.29
N ILE A 82 -1.28 17.37 -2.89
CA ILE A 82 -0.48 18.49 -2.42
C ILE A 82 -0.69 19.62 -3.43
N GLY A 83 -1.35 20.69 -2.97
CA GLY A 83 -1.68 21.86 -3.80
C GLY A 83 -0.45 22.56 -4.36
N GLY A 84 -0.46 22.85 -5.65
CA GLY A 84 0.69 23.44 -6.34
C GLY A 84 1.93 22.55 -6.40
N ALA A 85 1.79 21.24 -6.06
CA ALA A 85 2.87 20.25 -6.03
C ALA A 85 4.09 20.70 -5.22
N LYS A 86 3.90 21.44 -4.13
CA LYS A 86 4.99 21.90 -3.28
C LYS A 86 4.57 22.11 -1.83
N PHE A 87 5.54 21.99 -0.95
CA PHE A 87 5.40 22.24 0.49
C PHE A 87 6.74 22.68 1.06
N SER A 88 6.77 23.08 2.32
CA SER A 88 8.03 23.44 3.02
C SER A 88 8.26 22.52 4.19
N VAL A 89 9.49 22.06 4.36
CA VAL A 89 9.97 21.31 5.52
C VAL A 89 11.23 21.96 6.04
N ASN A 90 11.31 22.24 7.32
CA ASN A 90 12.48 22.88 7.95
C ASN A 90 12.91 24.18 7.22
N GLY A 91 11.96 24.96 6.71
CA GLY A 91 12.21 26.19 5.96
C GLY A 91 12.78 26.00 4.55
N LYS A 92 12.87 24.77 4.05
CA LYS A 92 13.26 24.44 2.69
C LYS A 92 12.01 24.12 1.86
N GLU A 93 11.88 24.74 0.69
CA GLU A 93 10.83 24.39 -0.25
C GLU A 93 11.16 23.04 -0.92
N VAL A 94 10.18 22.15 -0.93
CA VAL A 94 10.21 20.87 -1.63
C VAL A 94 9.24 20.97 -2.80
N VAL A 95 9.73 20.66 -4.01
CA VAL A 95 8.94 20.69 -5.24
C VAL A 95 8.78 19.26 -5.74
N LEU A 96 7.53 18.87 -5.98
CA LEU A 96 7.15 17.53 -6.44
C LEU A 96 6.75 17.56 -7.92
N ALA A 97 6.65 16.39 -8.53
CA ALA A 97 6.09 16.28 -9.88
C ALA A 97 4.59 16.64 -9.88
N GLN A 98 4.16 17.44 -10.82
CA GLN A 98 2.75 17.69 -11.10
C GLN A 98 2.21 16.52 -11.94
N ASN A 99 1.25 15.78 -11.41
CA ASN A 99 0.64 14.63 -12.09
C ASN A 99 -0.90 14.71 -12.15
N GLU A 100 -1.46 15.76 -11.56
CA GLU A 100 -2.90 16.05 -11.65
C GLU A 100 -3.10 17.57 -11.70
N ASN A 101 -3.25 18.11 -12.89
CA ASN A 101 -3.20 19.56 -13.17
C ASN A 101 -1.93 20.19 -12.54
N ASP A 102 -2.09 21.22 -11.69
CA ASP A 102 -0.98 21.85 -10.98
C ASP A 102 -0.61 21.16 -9.65
N ASN A 103 -1.27 20.06 -9.31
CA ASN A 103 -1.11 19.38 -8.03
C ASN A 103 -0.24 18.13 -8.15
N ASN A 104 0.29 17.69 -7.00
CA ASN A 104 0.79 16.34 -6.85
C ASN A 104 -0.31 15.47 -6.22
N LEU A 105 -0.70 14.39 -6.86
CA LEU A 105 -1.67 13.41 -6.39
C LEU A 105 -0.97 12.10 -6.07
N HIS A 106 -1.18 11.57 -4.85
CA HIS A 106 -0.71 10.26 -4.41
C HIS A 106 0.80 10.04 -4.59
N SER A 107 1.59 11.09 -4.33
CA SER A 107 3.06 11.11 -4.44
C SER A 107 3.62 11.03 -5.86
N GLY A 108 2.78 11.21 -6.86
CA GLY A 108 3.26 11.36 -8.24
C GLY A 108 3.01 10.17 -9.15
N PRO A 109 3.56 10.21 -10.38
CA PRO A 109 3.22 9.25 -11.42
C PRO A 109 3.76 7.84 -11.17
N ASP A 110 4.70 7.68 -10.25
CA ASP A 110 5.40 6.43 -9.93
C ASP A 110 5.46 6.22 -8.41
N GLY A 111 4.27 6.22 -7.79
CA GLY A 111 4.09 6.05 -6.36
C GLY A 111 4.32 4.62 -5.84
N PHE A 112 4.01 4.40 -4.57
CA PHE A 112 4.22 3.12 -3.91
C PHE A 112 3.44 1.97 -4.54
N GLU A 113 2.31 2.26 -5.15
CA GLU A 113 1.43 1.31 -5.84
C GLU A 113 2.03 0.74 -7.13
N LYS A 114 3.10 1.34 -7.65
CA LYS A 114 3.82 0.88 -8.85
C LYS A 114 5.11 0.14 -8.54
N LYS A 115 5.41 -0.09 -7.28
CA LYS A 115 6.67 -0.71 -6.85
C LYS A 115 6.47 -2.16 -6.48
N LEU A 116 7.49 -2.98 -6.75
CA LEU A 116 7.57 -4.30 -6.18
C LEU A 116 8.12 -4.20 -4.75
N TRP A 117 7.37 -4.72 -3.78
CA TRP A 117 7.73 -4.71 -2.37
C TRP A 117 8.39 -6.03 -1.98
N LYS A 118 9.27 -5.96 -1.02
CA LYS A 118 9.90 -7.14 -0.44
C LYS A 118 8.94 -7.78 0.57
N VAL A 119 8.77 -9.09 0.51
CA VAL A 119 8.11 -9.84 1.58
C VAL A 119 9.07 -9.91 2.76
N ALA A 120 8.73 -9.24 3.85
CA ALA A 120 9.54 -9.19 5.06
C ALA A 120 9.22 -10.36 6.00
N GLU A 121 7.95 -10.73 6.12
CA GLU A 121 7.50 -11.81 7.00
C GLU A 121 6.22 -12.45 6.46
N ILE A 122 6.10 -13.76 6.63
CA ILE A 122 4.85 -14.50 6.52
C ILE A 122 4.64 -15.23 7.85
N SER A 123 3.45 -15.12 8.43
CA SER A 123 3.10 -15.79 9.69
C SER A 123 1.81 -16.59 9.53
N ASP A 124 1.94 -17.91 9.51
CA ASP A 124 0.78 -18.82 9.46
C ASP A 124 -0.06 -18.73 10.72
N ASP A 125 0.57 -18.62 11.90
CA ASP A 125 -0.12 -18.53 13.19
C ASP A 125 -1.03 -17.31 13.29
N LYS A 126 -0.62 -16.20 12.66
CA LYS A 126 -1.35 -14.94 12.65
C LYS A 126 -2.13 -14.72 11.35
N ASN A 127 -2.02 -15.66 10.41
CA ASN A 127 -2.60 -15.52 9.07
C ASN A 127 -2.30 -14.13 8.48
N SER A 128 -1.00 -13.80 8.38
CA SER A 128 -0.56 -12.46 8.00
C SER A 128 0.68 -12.44 7.12
N VAL A 129 0.82 -11.39 6.34
CA VAL A 129 2.01 -11.08 5.54
C VAL A 129 2.44 -9.63 5.79
N ILE A 130 3.75 -9.39 5.84
CA ILE A 130 4.34 -8.05 5.94
C ILE A 130 5.13 -7.78 4.67
N PHE A 131 4.76 -6.70 4.00
CA PHE A 131 5.53 -6.13 2.90
C PHE A 131 6.35 -4.95 3.41
N ASN A 132 7.56 -4.82 2.90
CA ASN A 132 8.48 -3.73 3.23
C ASN A 132 9.10 -3.17 1.96
N ARG A 133 9.34 -1.87 1.96
CA ARG A 133 10.19 -1.20 0.97
C ARG A 133 10.95 -0.04 1.59
N ILE A 134 12.11 0.24 1.02
CA ILE A 134 12.86 1.48 1.26
C ILE A 134 12.57 2.43 0.10
N SER A 135 12.01 3.58 0.42
CA SER A 135 11.86 4.70 -0.51
C SER A 135 13.11 5.58 -0.35
N PRO A 136 14.01 5.66 -1.36
CA PRO A 136 15.26 6.39 -1.21
C PRO A 136 15.03 7.91 -1.11
N ASP A 137 16.02 8.62 -0.56
CA ASP A 137 16.02 10.08 -0.57
C ASP A 137 15.82 10.62 -2.00
N GLY A 138 14.93 11.60 -2.13
CA GLY A 138 14.59 12.22 -3.40
C GLY A 138 13.59 11.44 -4.27
N GLU A 139 13.09 10.28 -3.85
CA GLU A 139 12.05 9.57 -4.62
C GLU A 139 10.82 10.44 -4.80
N ASN A 140 10.39 10.65 -6.06
CA ASN A 140 9.30 11.56 -6.45
C ASN A 140 9.44 13.01 -5.90
N GLY A 141 10.66 13.43 -5.53
CA GLY A 141 10.96 14.74 -4.96
C GLY A 141 10.89 14.81 -3.43
N PHE A 142 10.50 13.75 -2.75
CA PHE A 142 10.41 13.73 -1.29
C PHE A 142 11.79 13.56 -0.65
N PRO A 143 12.15 14.39 0.36
CA PRO A 143 13.44 14.30 1.03
C PRO A 143 13.50 13.15 2.03
N GLY A 144 14.72 12.68 2.30
CA GLY A 144 15.06 11.64 3.26
C GLY A 144 14.76 10.23 2.77
N GLU A 145 15.47 9.25 3.32
CA GLU A 145 15.15 7.84 3.14
C GLU A 145 13.96 7.46 4.03
N PHE A 146 13.02 6.70 3.48
CA PHE A 146 11.84 6.26 4.21
C PHE A 146 11.69 4.74 4.14
N ASP A 147 11.93 4.06 5.26
CA ASP A 147 11.68 2.64 5.43
C ASP A 147 10.23 2.45 5.85
N VAL A 148 9.45 1.79 5.00
CA VAL A 148 8.01 1.60 5.20
C VAL A 148 7.61 0.14 5.09
N SER A 149 6.75 -0.30 5.99
CA SER A 149 6.12 -1.61 5.94
C SER A 149 4.61 -1.52 6.06
N VAL A 150 3.94 -2.47 5.45
CA VAL A 150 2.51 -2.72 5.62
C VAL A 150 2.29 -4.18 5.97
N LYS A 151 1.53 -4.42 7.04
CA LYS A 151 1.08 -5.74 7.47
C LYS A 151 -0.39 -5.90 7.12
N TYR A 152 -0.70 -7.01 6.47
CA TYR A 152 -2.05 -7.51 6.30
C TYR A 152 -2.24 -8.73 7.18
N GLU A 153 -3.31 -8.73 7.97
CA GLU A 153 -3.71 -9.85 8.84
C GLU A 153 -5.20 -10.10 8.65
N PHE A 154 -5.57 -11.35 8.36
CA PHE A 154 -6.96 -11.73 8.22
C PHE A 154 -7.36 -12.67 9.36
N THR A 155 -8.30 -12.22 10.20
CA THR A 155 -8.63 -12.89 11.47
C THR A 155 -9.67 -13.99 11.33
N GLU A 156 -9.82 -14.80 12.38
CA GLU A 156 -10.87 -15.83 12.46
C GLU A 156 -12.29 -15.22 12.53
N ASP A 157 -12.40 -13.94 12.89
CA ASP A 157 -13.67 -13.20 12.98
C ASP A 157 -14.01 -12.45 11.68
N ASN A 158 -13.33 -12.77 10.56
CA ASN A 158 -13.46 -12.13 9.26
C ASN A 158 -13.08 -10.64 9.26
N GLU A 159 -12.16 -10.22 10.14
CA GLU A 159 -11.60 -8.88 10.13
C GLU A 159 -10.33 -8.84 9.28
N LEU A 160 -10.24 -7.88 8.38
CA LEU A 160 -8.99 -7.49 7.75
C LEU A 160 -8.34 -6.37 8.56
N ARG A 161 -7.15 -6.63 9.12
CA ARG A 161 -6.35 -5.64 9.82
C ARG A 161 -5.20 -5.19 8.95
N ILE A 162 -5.09 -3.90 8.72
CA ILE A 162 -4.00 -3.29 7.95
C ILE A 162 -3.22 -2.41 8.91
N HIS A 163 -1.93 -2.69 9.06
CA HIS A 163 -1.05 -1.92 9.93
C HIS A 163 0.12 -1.35 9.14
N TYR A 164 0.29 -0.03 9.20
CA TYR A 164 1.40 0.67 8.56
C TYR A 164 2.45 1.06 9.59
N GLN A 165 3.70 0.92 9.24
CA GLN A 165 4.84 1.41 10.02
C GLN A 165 5.83 2.08 9.09
N GLY A 166 6.34 3.26 9.49
CA GLY A 166 7.33 3.98 8.71
C GLY A 166 8.37 4.64 9.60
N ILE A 167 9.62 4.61 9.14
CA ILE A 167 10.76 5.29 9.78
C ILE A 167 11.42 6.14 8.70
N CYS A 168 11.56 7.44 8.96
CA CYS A 168 12.27 8.37 8.10
C CYS A 168 13.51 8.89 8.84
N ASP A 169 14.64 9.00 8.14
CA ASP A 169 15.88 9.57 8.66
C ASP A 169 15.86 11.10 8.71
N GLU A 170 14.98 11.73 7.91
CA GLU A 170 14.72 13.17 7.96
C GLU A 170 13.33 13.46 8.55
N PRO A 171 13.13 14.58 9.26
CA PRO A 171 11.84 14.93 9.86
C PRO A 171 10.82 15.42 8.80
N SER A 172 10.42 14.55 7.88
CA SER A 172 9.65 14.94 6.71
C SER A 172 8.14 14.73 6.84
N ILE A 173 7.68 13.61 7.41
CA ILE A 173 6.24 13.29 7.40
C ILE A 173 5.52 13.85 8.62
N ARG A 174 6.10 13.78 9.81
CA ARG A 174 5.48 14.33 11.03
C ARG A 174 5.28 15.85 10.96
N GLU A 175 6.21 16.57 10.35
CA GLU A 175 6.10 18.01 10.21
C GLU A 175 5.08 18.41 9.16
N ILE A 176 4.99 17.69 8.03
CA ILE A 176 3.93 17.89 7.02
C ILE A 176 2.54 17.74 7.67
N LEU A 177 2.34 16.73 8.49
CA LEU A 177 1.06 16.49 9.16
C LEU A 177 0.75 17.58 10.18
N ASN A 178 1.74 18.06 10.92
CA ASN A 178 1.58 19.16 11.86
C ASN A 178 1.24 20.48 11.16
N ASP A 179 1.86 20.77 10.00
CA ASP A 179 1.56 21.96 9.20
C ASP A 179 0.12 21.95 8.63
N PHE A 180 -0.45 20.78 8.40
CA PHE A 180 -1.86 20.61 8.02
C PHE A 180 -2.80 20.48 9.22
N GLY A 181 -2.31 20.59 10.46
CA GLY A 181 -3.12 20.48 11.67
C GLY A 181 -3.67 19.06 11.92
N ILE A 182 -3.05 18.04 11.31
CA ILE A 182 -3.40 16.64 11.51
C ILE A 182 -2.49 16.09 12.61
N PRO A 183 -3.01 15.71 13.80
CA PRO A 183 -2.20 15.12 14.86
C PRO A 183 -1.51 13.84 14.37
N ALA A 184 -0.22 13.71 14.64
CA ALA A 184 0.60 12.56 14.22
C ALA A 184 0.18 11.21 14.85
N ASP A 185 -0.71 11.24 15.82
CA ASP A 185 -1.33 10.10 16.50
C ASP A 185 -2.59 9.57 15.80
N HIS A 186 -3.01 10.21 14.71
CA HIS A 186 -4.13 9.77 13.87
C HIS A 186 -3.71 9.06 12.57
N ILE A 187 -2.44 8.67 12.43
CA ILE A 187 -2.01 7.76 11.36
C ILE A 187 -2.33 6.34 11.82
N VAL A 188 -3.47 5.85 11.38
CA VAL A 188 -3.89 4.45 11.53
C VAL A 188 -3.54 3.71 10.26
#